data_cb59f595bda52fb5a6bc853e8249827b
#
_entry.id   cb59f595bda52fb5a6bc853e8249827b
#
_cell.length_a   1.000
_cell.length_b   1.000
_cell.length_c   1.000
_cell.angle_alpha   90.00
_cell.angle_beta   90.00
_cell.angle_gamma   90.00
#
_symmetry.space_group_name_H-M   'P 1'
#
loop_
_entity.id
_entity.type
_entity.pdbx_description
1 polymer ?
#
loop_
_entity_poly.entity_id
_entity_poly.type
_entity_poly.pdbx_seq_one_letter_code
_entity_poly.pdbx_strand_id
1 'polypeptide(L)'
;MPPIDPIRFPYRNELRMPVIGLEAEFKVHIDDREVVPEEYWRAPSSFIDRPLLQRSSKSSQLPTGGAVYFDGGVLEVVTPVIEMAPQCTARVVRSLWEQIGFIRDQLDTWQRHNGKHVRLEAFSCHFNISYELAREERNHDRNVQKLAMLLAHLLPMPVLVAGANKRSSGMGVRPRRDRIEITLDFTPDPGLMAATTALIVGVVRDVIAWPSYRLEELERRRIPVAAEVNPGRHATRNGWVARAFHFPRDPFATPIDARVWNTIDGQVRSMREIALEVANCFRDSIRRWSDPFSYRVLFAVLTGQTPSLLDLDDRPPAYDDVGNATRWGSTIPELRNFNGAMQDEGERPPRRRRADVEERLAPPWRGESVGRREHRLLPARIERRDASERRREPAPPLAPRLTRSAYERVFRQLSSGKRLQIGREVLTPIAVRGWYHAIFINGRGEERVLSIDDVLEHMSGWRV
;
A
#
# COMPACT_ATOMS: atom_id res chain seq x y z
N MET A 1 -15.57 40.45 -9.91
CA MET A 1 -15.15 39.39 -10.85
C MET A 1 -16.35 38.52 -11.12
N PRO A 2 -16.73 38.24 -12.37
CA PRO A 2 -17.81 37.33 -12.67
C PRO A 2 -17.40 35.91 -12.24
N PRO A 3 -18.34 35.05 -11.79
CA PRO A 3 -18.05 33.67 -11.41
C PRO A 3 -17.52 32.92 -12.64
N ILE A 4 -16.36 32.29 -12.50
CA ILE A 4 -15.78 31.45 -13.53
C ILE A 4 -16.72 30.24 -13.67
N ASP A 5 -17.35 30.13 -14.84
CA ASP A 5 -18.15 28.97 -15.22
C ASP A 5 -17.34 27.69 -14.99
N PRO A 6 -17.90 26.68 -14.34
CA PRO A 6 -17.19 25.41 -14.19
C PRO A 6 -17.02 24.83 -15.59
N ILE A 7 -15.81 24.93 -16.10
CA ILE A 7 -15.43 24.36 -17.40
C ILE A 7 -15.85 22.89 -17.38
N ARG A 8 -16.86 22.54 -18.16
CA ARG A 8 -17.26 21.15 -18.43
C ARG A 8 -16.15 20.53 -19.25
N PHE A 9 -15.25 19.82 -18.56
CA PHE A 9 -14.21 19.04 -19.22
C PHE A 9 -14.84 17.80 -19.86
N PRO A 10 -14.71 17.60 -21.17
CA PRO A 10 -15.15 16.40 -21.87
C PRO A 10 -14.17 15.25 -21.69
N TYR A 11 -13.32 15.27 -20.65
CA TYR A 11 -12.23 14.32 -20.49
C TYR A 11 -12.71 13.04 -19.82
N ARG A 12 -12.29 11.91 -20.41
CA ARG A 12 -12.41 10.58 -19.83
C ARG A 12 -11.74 10.62 -18.45
N ASN A 13 -12.54 10.64 -17.38
CA ASN A 13 -12.06 10.53 -15.99
C ASN A 13 -11.70 9.07 -15.63
N GLU A 14 -11.15 8.33 -16.57
CA GLU A 14 -10.83 6.92 -16.42
C GLU A 14 -9.34 6.74 -16.64
N LEU A 15 -8.67 6.19 -15.63
CA LEU A 15 -7.28 5.77 -15.76
C LEU A 15 -7.21 4.62 -16.78
N ARG A 16 -6.21 4.64 -17.65
CA ARG A 16 -6.01 3.58 -18.66
C ARG A 16 -5.53 2.28 -18.05
N MET A 17 -4.88 2.36 -16.91
CA MET A 17 -4.32 1.22 -16.19
C MET A 17 -4.79 1.22 -14.74
N PRO A 18 -4.93 0.03 -14.12
CA PRO A 18 -5.20 -0.05 -12.70
C PRO A 18 -4.06 0.59 -11.91
N VAL A 19 -4.42 1.34 -10.87
CA VAL A 19 -3.46 2.06 -10.04
C VAL A 19 -3.76 1.89 -8.55
N ILE A 20 -2.73 2.13 -7.74
CA ILE A 20 -2.79 2.12 -6.28
C ILE A 20 -2.12 3.37 -5.71
N GLY A 21 -2.63 3.86 -4.59
CA GLY A 21 -2.00 4.85 -3.73
C GLY A 21 -2.17 4.46 -2.27
N LEU A 22 -1.17 4.74 -1.45
CA LEU A 22 -1.25 4.61 0.00
C LEU A 22 -1.22 5.99 0.64
N GLU A 23 -1.97 6.13 1.73
CA GLU A 23 -2.01 7.29 2.59
C GLU A 23 -1.69 6.82 4.02
N ALA A 24 -0.78 7.51 4.71
CA ALA A 24 -0.42 7.24 6.09
C ALA A 24 -0.74 8.47 6.93
N GLU A 25 -1.49 8.27 8.00
CA GLU A 25 -1.89 9.31 8.94
C GLU A 25 -1.11 9.17 10.25
N PHE A 26 -0.63 10.30 10.77
CA PHE A 26 0.13 10.39 12.00
C PHE A 26 -0.44 11.45 12.92
N LYS A 27 -0.56 11.11 14.19
CA LYS A 27 -0.69 12.10 15.25
C LYS A 27 0.66 12.77 15.48
N VAL A 28 0.65 14.05 15.71
CA VAL A 28 1.87 14.84 15.92
C VAL A 28 1.98 15.19 17.41
N HIS A 29 3.15 14.90 17.98
CA HIS A 29 3.50 15.30 19.33
C HIS A 29 4.67 16.28 19.26
N ILE A 30 4.53 17.39 19.99
CA ILE A 30 5.61 18.38 20.15
C ILE A 30 5.87 18.54 21.66
N ASP A 31 7.13 18.30 22.04
CA ASP A 31 7.55 18.26 23.46
C ASP A 31 6.61 17.35 24.28
N ASP A 32 6.35 16.12 23.75
CA ASP A 32 5.48 15.08 24.31
C ASP A 32 3.97 15.42 24.44
N ARG A 33 3.54 16.54 23.87
CA ARG A 33 2.12 16.91 23.82
C ARG A 33 1.55 16.70 22.43
N GLU A 34 0.42 16.00 22.33
CA GLU A 34 -0.34 15.90 21.09
C GLU A 34 -0.82 17.29 20.66
N VAL A 35 -0.58 17.63 19.40
CA VAL A 35 -0.99 18.93 18.83
C VAL A 35 -1.83 18.69 17.58
N VAL A 36 -2.71 19.64 17.27
CA VAL A 36 -3.44 19.69 16.01
C VAL A 36 -2.53 20.35 14.96
N PRO A 37 -2.04 19.64 13.94
CA PRO A 37 -1.04 20.18 13.01
C PRO A 37 -1.51 21.44 12.28
N GLU A 38 -2.80 21.51 11.91
CA GLU A 38 -3.41 22.67 11.23
C GLU A 38 -3.36 23.93 12.10
N GLU A 39 -3.54 23.79 13.41
CA GLU A 39 -3.50 24.91 14.35
C GLU A 39 -2.06 25.32 14.64
N TYR A 40 -1.16 24.32 14.75
CA TYR A 40 0.23 24.56 15.11
C TYR A 40 1.07 25.12 13.95
N TRP A 41 0.99 24.50 12.77
CA TRP A 41 1.80 24.87 11.61
C TRP A 41 1.02 25.60 10.51
N ARG A 42 -0.30 25.56 10.51
CA ARG A 42 -1.21 26.09 9.47
C ARG A 42 -1.09 25.37 8.13
N ALA A 43 0.13 25.11 7.66
CA ALA A 43 0.39 24.41 6.40
C ALA A 43 1.71 23.63 6.47
N PRO A 44 1.89 22.58 5.68
CA PRO A 44 3.15 21.81 5.63
C PRO A 44 4.38 22.64 5.26
N SER A 45 4.22 23.72 4.51
CA SER A 45 5.30 24.67 4.17
C SER A 45 5.91 25.38 5.40
N SER A 46 5.28 25.30 6.57
CA SER A 46 5.84 25.87 7.79
C SER A 46 6.98 25.05 8.39
N PHE A 47 7.10 23.77 8.06
CA PHE A 47 8.20 22.93 8.49
C PHE A 47 9.03 22.32 7.32
N ILE A 48 8.58 22.49 6.08
CA ILE A 48 9.33 22.05 4.90
C ILE A 48 10.06 23.24 4.29
N ASP A 49 11.40 23.22 4.40
CA ASP A 49 12.25 24.31 3.93
C ASP A 49 12.52 24.21 2.42
N ARG A 50 11.47 24.25 1.63
CA ARG A 50 11.54 24.42 0.16
C ARG A 50 10.18 24.74 -0.44
N PRO A 51 10.16 25.38 -1.62
CA PRO A 51 8.89 25.60 -2.35
C PRO A 51 8.22 24.27 -2.65
N LEU A 52 6.93 24.19 -2.36
CA LEU A 52 6.09 23.02 -2.66
C LEU A 52 5.09 23.37 -3.74
N LEU A 53 4.90 22.45 -4.69
CA LEU A 53 3.83 22.56 -5.67
C LEU A 53 2.47 22.36 -4.98
N GLN A 54 1.56 23.29 -5.16
CA GLN A 54 0.24 23.21 -4.57
C GLN A 54 -0.57 22.08 -5.22
N ARG A 55 -1.19 21.22 -4.42
CA ARG A 55 -2.09 20.16 -4.86
C ARG A 55 -3.56 20.55 -4.64
N SER A 56 -3.84 21.19 -3.52
CA SER A 56 -5.13 21.80 -3.16
C SER A 56 -4.86 22.91 -2.15
N SER A 57 -5.90 23.58 -1.67
CA SER A 57 -5.76 24.66 -0.66
C SER A 57 -5.02 24.24 0.62
N LYS A 58 -5.06 22.94 0.97
CA LYS A 58 -4.45 22.38 2.19
C LYS A 58 -3.39 21.32 1.93
N SER A 59 -3.08 21.00 0.68
CA SER A 59 -2.25 19.88 0.29
C SER A 59 -1.13 20.33 -0.63
N SER A 60 0.08 19.87 -0.36
CA SER A 60 1.29 20.18 -1.12
C SER A 60 1.91 18.91 -1.69
N GLN A 61 2.39 19.01 -2.93
CA GLN A 61 3.11 17.94 -3.61
C GLN A 61 4.56 17.91 -3.16
N LEU A 62 5.03 16.74 -2.74
CA LEU A 62 6.41 16.54 -2.30
C LEU A 62 7.38 16.36 -3.48
N PRO A 63 8.66 16.76 -3.36
CA PRO A 63 9.68 16.52 -4.39
C PRO A 63 9.89 15.04 -4.70
N THR A 64 9.55 14.15 -3.78
CA THR A 64 9.56 12.70 -3.93
C THR A 64 8.42 12.16 -4.80
N GLY A 65 7.49 13.03 -5.22
CA GLY A 65 6.35 12.69 -6.06
C GLY A 65 5.06 12.37 -5.31
N GLY A 66 5.13 12.19 -3.99
CA GLY A 66 3.98 12.06 -3.11
C GLY A 66 3.40 13.41 -2.71
N ALA A 67 2.57 13.43 -1.69
CA ALA A 67 2.03 14.66 -1.14
C ALA A 67 1.90 14.61 0.38
N VAL A 68 1.75 15.78 0.98
CA VAL A 68 1.50 15.96 2.41
C VAL A 68 0.39 16.97 2.63
N TYR A 69 -0.42 16.76 3.64
CA TYR A 69 -1.46 17.69 4.09
C TYR A 69 -1.86 17.43 5.54
N PHE A 70 -2.71 18.29 6.08
CA PHE A 70 -3.34 18.10 7.37
C PHE A 70 -4.82 17.80 7.15
N ASP A 71 -5.34 16.77 7.81
CA ASP A 71 -6.76 16.40 7.75
C ASP A 71 -7.27 15.94 9.12
N GLY A 72 -8.16 16.74 9.71
CA GLY A 72 -8.86 16.38 10.94
C GLY A 72 -7.95 16.15 12.15
N GLY A 73 -6.85 16.90 12.28
CA GLY A 73 -5.93 16.84 13.42
C GLY A 73 -4.76 15.88 13.23
N VAL A 74 -4.58 15.32 12.04
CA VAL A 74 -3.44 14.45 11.71
C VAL A 74 -2.60 15.01 10.58
N LEU A 75 -1.31 14.62 10.56
CA LEU A 75 -0.43 14.81 9.42
C LEU A 75 -0.60 13.60 8.50
N GLU A 76 -0.99 13.83 7.26
CA GLU A 76 -1.21 12.80 6.28
C GLU A 76 -0.16 12.86 5.17
N VAL A 77 0.45 11.72 4.90
CA VAL A 77 1.51 11.53 3.90
C VAL A 77 1.04 10.51 2.88
N VAL A 78 1.06 10.88 1.60
CA VAL A 78 0.53 10.02 0.53
C VAL A 78 1.58 9.73 -0.53
N THR A 79 1.48 8.54 -1.12
CA THR A 79 2.32 8.15 -2.26
C THR A 79 1.90 8.89 -3.53
N PRO A 80 2.75 8.99 -4.56
CA PRO A 80 2.27 9.18 -5.91
C PRO A 80 1.33 8.03 -6.29
N VAL A 81 0.52 8.25 -7.31
CA VAL A 81 -0.25 7.17 -7.94
C VAL A 81 0.70 6.22 -8.65
N ILE A 82 0.56 4.92 -8.37
CA ILE A 82 1.46 3.87 -8.84
C ILE A 82 0.69 2.86 -9.67
N GLU A 83 1.16 2.57 -10.87
CA GLU A 83 0.59 1.53 -11.73
C GLU A 83 0.64 0.16 -11.05
N MET A 84 -0.45 -0.57 -11.14
CA MET A 84 -0.54 -1.95 -10.69
C MET A 84 0.02 -2.87 -11.78
N ALA A 85 1.33 -3.09 -11.74
CA ALA A 85 2.00 -4.15 -12.48
C ALA A 85 2.15 -5.40 -11.59
N PRO A 86 2.41 -6.58 -12.14
CA PRO A 86 2.80 -7.73 -11.33
C PRO A 86 3.91 -7.35 -10.33
N GLN A 87 3.79 -7.82 -9.07
CA GLN A 87 4.73 -7.55 -7.99
C GLN A 87 4.80 -6.06 -7.55
N CYS A 88 3.70 -5.30 -7.68
CA CYS A 88 3.70 -3.87 -7.36
C CYS A 88 3.73 -3.55 -5.85
N THR A 89 3.41 -4.50 -4.97
CA THR A 89 3.19 -4.22 -3.53
C THR A 89 4.42 -3.69 -2.82
N ALA A 90 5.59 -4.29 -3.00
CA ALA A 90 6.83 -3.76 -2.41
C ALA A 90 7.16 -2.35 -2.94
N ARG A 91 6.84 -2.07 -4.21
CA ARG A 91 7.11 -0.76 -4.81
C ARG A 91 6.25 0.34 -4.18
N VAL A 92 4.96 0.09 -3.97
CA VAL A 92 4.07 1.10 -3.36
C VAL A 92 4.42 1.33 -1.89
N VAL A 93 4.75 0.28 -1.15
CA VAL A 93 5.18 0.40 0.25
C VAL A 93 6.52 1.15 0.34
N ARG A 94 7.49 0.82 -0.50
CA ARG A 94 8.75 1.58 -0.56
C ARG A 94 8.51 3.06 -0.87
N SER A 95 7.60 3.36 -1.79
CA SER A 95 7.23 4.74 -2.09
C SER A 95 6.63 5.45 -0.88
N LEU A 96 5.79 4.77 -0.09
CA LEU A 96 5.26 5.35 1.16
C LEU A 96 6.40 5.68 2.14
N TRP A 97 7.32 4.75 2.37
CA TRP A 97 8.48 4.99 3.25
C TRP A 97 9.42 6.09 2.74
N GLU A 98 9.54 6.26 1.42
CA GLU A 98 10.28 7.38 0.83
C GLU A 98 9.62 8.74 1.20
N GLN A 99 8.28 8.80 1.19
CA GLN A 99 7.56 10.01 1.61
C GLN A 99 7.71 10.25 3.13
N ILE A 100 7.54 9.21 3.95
CA ILE A 100 7.69 9.30 5.42
C ILE A 100 9.10 9.74 5.77
N GLY A 101 10.12 9.14 5.17
CA GLY A 101 11.52 9.52 5.37
C GLY A 101 11.79 10.99 5.03
N PHE A 102 11.26 11.46 3.88
CA PHE A 102 11.36 12.86 3.52
C PHE A 102 10.72 13.78 4.57
N ILE A 103 9.52 13.47 5.04
CA ILE A 103 8.83 14.27 6.07
C ILE A 103 9.63 14.24 7.37
N ARG A 104 10.16 13.08 7.78
CA ARG A 104 10.97 12.97 9.00
C ARG A 104 12.22 13.84 8.92
N ASP A 105 12.94 13.81 7.80
CA ASP A 105 14.14 14.65 7.58
C ASP A 105 13.80 16.17 7.68
N GLN A 106 12.63 16.57 7.16
CA GLN A 106 12.18 17.97 7.26
C GLN A 106 11.81 18.35 8.70
N LEU A 107 11.08 17.47 9.40
CA LEU A 107 10.72 17.68 10.81
C LEU A 107 11.98 17.72 11.70
N ASP A 108 12.98 16.89 11.46
CA ASP A 108 14.26 16.89 12.19
C ASP A 108 15.04 18.19 11.96
N THR A 109 14.97 18.74 10.76
CA THR A 109 15.57 20.04 10.45
C THR A 109 14.82 21.16 11.16
N TRP A 110 13.50 21.17 11.09
CA TRP A 110 12.65 22.13 11.78
C TRP A 110 12.86 22.09 13.31
N GLN A 111 12.93 20.88 13.89
CA GLN A 111 13.18 20.62 15.31
C GLN A 111 14.50 21.26 15.77
N ARG A 112 15.58 21.07 15.02
CA ARG A 112 16.90 21.66 15.32
C ARG A 112 16.85 23.19 15.31
N HIS A 113 16.13 23.80 14.37
CA HIS A 113 16.02 25.26 14.28
C HIS A 113 15.13 25.88 15.36
N ASN A 114 14.15 25.14 15.85
CA ASN A 114 13.16 25.66 16.80
C ASN A 114 13.36 25.20 18.25
N GLY A 115 14.36 24.32 18.51
CA GLY A 115 14.63 23.79 19.84
C GLY A 115 13.45 22.97 20.42
N LYS A 116 12.67 22.33 19.53
CA LYS A 116 11.49 21.52 19.87
C LYS A 116 11.75 20.08 19.56
N HIS A 117 11.09 19.16 20.27
CA HIS A 117 11.10 17.74 19.97
C HIS A 117 9.81 17.36 19.25
N VAL A 118 9.90 16.74 18.07
CA VAL A 118 8.75 16.33 17.27
C VAL A 118 8.73 14.79 17.12
N ARG A 119 7.61 14.18 17.45
CA ARG A 119 7.37 12.76 17.35
C ARG A 119 6.11 12.51 16.52
N LEU A 120 6.19 11.49 15.63
CA LEU A 120 5.04 11.04 14.83
C LEU A 120 4.53 9.72 15.39
N GLU A 121 3.31 9.72 15.90
CA GLU A 121 2.62 8.51 16.34
C GLU A 121 1.80 7.92 15.18
N ALA A 122 1.97 6.62 14.93
CA ALA A 122 1.20 5.92 13.92
C ALA A 122 -0.30 5.92 14.26
N PHE A 123 -1.13 6.30 13.31
CA PHE A 123 -2.58 6.35 13.46
C PHE A 123 -3.28 5.44 12.47
N SER A 124 -3.42 5.83 11.21
CA SER A 124 -4.10 4.99 10.22
C SER A 124 -3.39 4.95 8.87
N CYS A 125 -3.79 3.99 8.04
CA CYS A 125 -3.35 3.87 6.66
C CYS A 125 -4.56 3.62 5.75
N HIS A 126 -4.58 4.31 4.59
CA HIS A 126 -5.58 4.11 3.56
C HIS A 126 -4.95 3.44 2.33
N PHE A 127 -5.57 2.36 1.90
CA PHE A 127 -5.20 1.62 0.69
C PHE A 127 -6.20 1.99 -0.40
N ASN A 128 -5.80 2.88 -1.29
CA ASN A 128 -6.64 3.34 -2.40
C ASN A 128 -6.37 2.51 -3.65
N ILE A 129 -7.35 1.74 -4.11
CA ILE A 129 -7.25 0.87 -5.29
C ILE A 129 -8.26 1.34 -6.32
N SER A 130 -7.80 1.63 -7.53
CA SER A 130 -8.66 2.12 -8.61
C SER A 130 -9.76 1.12 -8.98
N TYR A 131 -10.90 1.67 -9.40
CA TYR A 131 -12.09 0.95 -9.84
C TYR A 131 -12.38 1.33 -11.29
N GLU A 132 -11.79 0.57 -12.24
CA GLU A 132 -11.80 0.90 -13.67
C GLU A 132 -12.91 0.20 -14.45
N LEU A 133 -13.88 -0.40 -13.79
CA LEU A 133 -14.96 -1.09 -14.49
C LEU A 133 -15.60 -0.17 -15.53
N ALA A 134 -15.65 -0.62 -16.77
CA ALA A 134 -16.23 0.12 -17.87
C ALA A 134 -17.67 0.54 -17.55
N ARG A 135 -18.12 1.69 -18.06
CA ARG A 135 -19.45 2.22 -17.72
C ARG A 135 -20.56 1.25 -18.13
N GLU A 136 -20.38 0.59 -19.27
CA GLU A 136 -21.30 -0.40 -19.83
C GLU A 136 -21.42 -1.66 -18.96
N GLU A 137 -20.36 -1.99 -18.22
CA GLU A 137 -20.31 -3.11 -17.29
C GLU A 137 -20.88 -2.76 -15.91
N ARG A 138 -21.06 -1.46 -15.61
CA ARG A 138 -21.62 -0.97 -14.35
C ARG A 138 -23.14 -1.11 -14.40
N ASN A 139 -23.66 -1.97 -13.55
CA ASN A 139 -25.10 -2.19 -13.42
C ASN A 139 -25.51 -2.16 -11.94
N HIS A 140 -26.75 -2.54 -11.66
CA HIS A 140 -27.27 -2.59 -10.29
C HIS A 140 -26.41 -3.48 -9.38
N ASP A 141 -25.86 -4.60 -9.87
CA ASP A 141 -25.07 -5.55 -9.07
C ASP A 141 -23.56 -5.35 -9.15
N ARG A 142 -23.08 -4.53 -10.09
CA ARG A 142 -21.66 -4.22 -10.28
C ARG A 142 -21.42 -2.71 -10.17
N ASN A 143 -21.61 -2.16 -8.98
CA ASN A 143 -21.28 -0.76 -8.68
C ASN A 143 -20.38 -0.66 -7.44
N VAL A 144 -19.69 0.46 -7.31
CA VAL A 144 -18.69 0.69 -6.27
C VAL A 144 -19.27 0.63 -4.85
N GLN A 145 -20.57 0.95 -4.67
CA GLN A 145 -21.24 0.88 -3.36
C GLN A 145 -21.45 -0.58 -2.93
N LYS A 146 -21.92 -1.44 -3.84
CA LYS A 146 -22.08 -2.88 -3.58
C LYS A 146 -20.72 -3.56 -3.40
N LEU A 147 -19.72 -3.18 -4.20
CA LEU A 147 -18.34 -3.64 -4.01
C LEU A 147 -17.84 -3.31 -2.60
N ALA A 148 -18.07 -2.08 -2.13
CA ALA A 148 -17.64 -1.69 -0.78
C ALA A 148 -18.36 -2.49 0.31
N MET A 149 -19.65 -2.75 0.15
CA MET A 149 -20.41 -3.57 1.10
C MET A 149 -19.89 -5.02 1.13
N LEU A 150 -19.68 -5.62 -0.03
CA LEU A 150 -19.14 -6.98 -0.14
C LEU A 150 -17.75 -7.09 0.51
N LEU A 151 -16.86 -6.14 0.22
CA LEU A 151 -15.52 -6.11 0.81
C LEU A 151 -15.55 -5.87 2.33
N ALA A 152 -16.53 -5.12 2.84
CA ALA A 152 -16.69 -4.91 4.28
C ALA A 152 -17.08 -6.20 5.03
N HIS A 153 -17.71 -7.17 4.38
CA HIS A 153 -17.96 -8.51 4.95
C HIS A 153 -16.76 -9.46 4.74
N LEU A 154 -16.07 -9.32 3.62
CA LEU A 154 -14.98 -10.25 3.21
C LEU A 154 -13.67 -10.00 3.94
N LEU A 155 -13.28 -8.72 4.05
CA LEU A 155 -11.93 -8.33 4.47
C LEU A 155 -11.68 -8.29 5.99
N PRO A 156 -12.67 -8.16 6.91
CA PRO A 156 -12.36 -7.90 8.31
C PRO A 156 -11.37 -8.90 8.91
N MET A 157 -11.69 -10.20 8.92
CA MET A 157 -10.82 -11.20 9.55
C MET A 157 -9.41 -11.24 8.94
N PRO A 158 -9.23 -11.40 7.60
CA PRO A 158 -7.90 -11.50 7.04
C PRO A 158 -7.06 -10.22 7.17
N VAL A 159 -7.69 -9.04 7.10
CA VAL A 159 -6.98 -7.76 7.20
C VAL A 159 -6.57 -7.47 8.64
N LEU A 160 -7.44 -7.76 9.62
CA LEU A 160 -7.08 -7.61 11.04
C LEU A 160 -5.92 -8.53 11.43
N VAL A 161 -5.94 -9.78 10.98
CA VAL A 161 -4.84 -10.72 11.23
C VAL A 161 -3.54 -10.28 10.59
N ALA A 162 -3.60 -9.69 9.38
CA ALA A 162 -2.40 -9.29 8.64
C ALA A 162 -1.77 -8.00 9.16
N GLY A 163 -2.55 -7.03 9.68
CA GLY A 163 -2.03 -5.70 9.92
C GLY A 163 -2.58 -4.92 11.12
N ALA A 164 -3.60 -5.41 11.83
CA ALA A 164 -4.12 -4.72 13.02
C ALA A 164 -3.31 -5.07 14.27
N ASN A 165 -3.25 -4.13 15.23
CA ASN A 165 -2.72 -4.33 16.56
C ASN A 165 -3.85 -4.38 17.60
N LYS A 166 -3.55 -4.71 18.87
CA LYS A 166 -4.56 -4.82 19.94
C LYS A 166 -5.25 -3.49 20.33
N ARG A 167 -4.68 -2.35 19.94
CA ARG A 167 -5.30 -1.02 20.15
C ARG A 167 -6.03 -0.53 18.90
N SER A 168 -6.28 -1.40 17.93
CA SER A 168 -6.95 -1.05 16.68
C SER A 168 -8.37 -0.58 16.92
N SER A 169 -8.81 0.39 16.13
CA SER A 169 -10.23 0.79 16.05
C SER A 169 -11.04 -0.04 15.05
N GLY A 170 -10.41 -1.02 14.37
CA GLY A 170 -11.02 -1.82 13.32
C GLY A 170 -10.62 -1.36 11.93
N MET A 171 -11.40 -1.77 10.94
CA MET A 171 -11.17 -1.40 9.55
C MET A 171 -12.39 -0.73 8.92
N GLY A 172 -12.14 -0.05 7.80
CA GLY A 172 -13.19 0.56 6.99
C GLY A 172 -13.06 0.27 5.50
N VAL A 173 -14.19 0.37 4.80
CA VAL A 173 -14.25 0.29 3.33
C VAL A 173 -15.06 1.46 2.82
N ARG A 174 -14.44 2.35 2.05
CA ARG A 174 -15.08 3.55 1.52
C ARG A 174 -15.15 3.52 -0.01
N PRO A 175 -16.37 3.56 -0.59
CA PRO A 175 -16.51 3.73 -2.03
C PRO A 175 -16.23 5.18 -2.41
N ARG A 176 -15.31 5.37 -3.33
CA ARG A 176 -15.06 6.64 -4.01
C ARG A 176 -15.58 6.53 -5.45
N ARG A 177 -15.60 7.65 -6.17
CA ARG A 177 -16.11 7.67 -7.56
C ARG A 177 -15.34 6.71 -8.47
N ASP A 178 -14.06 6.60 -8.26
CA ASP A 178 -13.05 6.02 -9.14
C ASP A 178 -12.18 4.96 -8.47
N ARG A 179 -12.41 4.67 -7.18
CA ARG A 179 -11.62 3.74 -6.41
C ARG A 179 -12.34 3.19 -5.19
N ILE A 180 -11.83 2.11 -4.66
CA ILE A 180 -12.12 1.59 -3.33
C ILE A 180 -11.01 2.01 -2.40
N GLU A 181 -11.36 2.49 -1.23
CA GLU A 181 -10.45 2.84 -0.15
C GLU A 181 -10.70 1.89 1.02
N ILE A 182 -9.64 1.18 1.42
CA ILE A 182 -9.61 0.34 2.61
C ILE A 182 -8.83 1.09 3.67
N THR A 183 -9.40 1.21 4.87
CA THR A 183 -8.72 1.87 6.01
C THR A 183 -8.39 0.86 7.09
N LEU A 184 -7.20 0.97 7.66
CA LEU A 184 -6.69 0.14 8.74
C LEU A 184 -5.67 0.94 9.54
N ASP A 185 -5.20 0.41 10.67
CA ASP A 185 -4.07 0.97 11.39
C ASP A 185 -2.83 1.10 10.49
N PHE A 186 -2.07 2.16 10.68
CA PHE A 186 -0.74 2.22 10.07
C PHE A 186 0.18 1.21 10.74
N THR A 187 0.78 0.33 9.95
CA THR A 187 1.72 -0.68 10.43
C THR A 187 3.15 -0.16 10.25
N PRO A 188 3.91 0.17 11.31
CA PRO A 188 5.22 0.80 11.17
C PRO A 188 6.32 -0.14 10.66
N ASP A 189 6.08 -1.45 10.59
CA ASP A 189 6.99 -2.40 9.95
C ASP A 189 6.72 -2.48 8.44
N PRO A 190 7.70 -2.13 7.56
CA PRO A 190 7.51 -2.17 6.12
C PRO A 190 7.19 -3.56 5.57
N GLY A 191 7.68 -4.63 6.21
CA GLY A 191 7.42 -6.01 5.80
C GLY A 191 5.97 -6.40 6.03
N LEU A 192 5.41 -6.08 7.20
CA LEU A 192 4.00 -6.30 7.52
C LEU A 192 3.10 -5.41 6.69
N MET A 193 3.46 -4.15 6.47
CA MET A 193 2.73 -3.26 5.59
C MET A 193 2.68 -3.81 4.16
N ALA A 194 3.79 -4.36 3.66
CA ALA A 194 3.83 -4.97 2.34
C ALA A 194 2.97 -6.25 2.26
N ALA A 195 2.96 -7.06 3.31
CA ALA A 195 2.11 -8.25 3.42
C ALA A 195 0.62 -7.87 3.45
N THR A 196 0.24 -6.90 4.27
CA THR A 196 -1.14 -6.37 4.34
C THR A 196 -1.56 -5.77 3.00
N THR A 197 -0.68 -5.00 2.34
CA THR A 197 -0.94 -4.47 1.01
C THR A 197 -1.15 -5.59 -0.02
N ALA A 198 -0.35 -6.65 0.03
CA ALA A 198 -0.48 -7.80 -0.87
C ALA A 198 -1.83 -8.50 -0.73
N LEU A 199 -2.28 -8.71 0.50
CA LEU A 199 -3.60 -9.29 0.79
C LEU A 199 -4.72 -8.40 0.24
N ILE A 200 -4.74 -7.13 0.63
CA ILE A 200 -5.80 -6.18 0.24
C ILE A 200 -5.87 -6.04 -1.28
N VAL A 201 -4.74 -5.83 -1.94
CA VAL A 201 -4.67 -5.70 -3.40
C VAL A 201 -5.14 -6.96 -4.09
N GLY A 202 -4.66 -8.12 -3.65
CA GLY A 202 -5.02 -9.41 -4.24
C GLY A 202 -6.52 -9.67 -4.16
N VAL A 203 -7.12 -9.48 -2.99
CA VAL A 203 -8.56 -9.68 -2.79
C VAL A 203 -9.39 -8.66 -3.58
N VAL A 204 -9.09 -7.37 -3.44
CA VAL A 204 -9.86 -6.31 -4.11
C VAL A 204 -9.83 -6.46 -5.63
N ARG A 205 -8.65 -6.76 -6.21
CA ARG A 205 -8.50 -6.92 -7.68
C ARG A 205 -9.24 -8.15 -8.21
N ASP A 206 -9.27 -9.22 -7.45
CA ASP A 206 -10.05 -10.41 -7.83
C ASP A 206 -11.54 -10.11 -7.80
N VAL A 207 -12.03 -9.53 -6.68
CA VAL A 207 -13.46 -9.23 -6.49
C VAL A 207 -13.97 -8.22 -7.52
N ILE A 208 -13.17 -7.22 -7.93
CA ILE A 208 -13.56 -6.28 -9.00
C ILE A 208 -13.91 -7.02 -10.30
N ALA A 209 -13.24 -8.13 -10.58
CA ALA A 209 -13.50 -8.93 -11.78
C ALA A 209 -14.74 -9.83 -11.68
N TRP A 210 -15.40 -9.93 -10.52
CA TRP A 210 -16.57 -10.79 -10.36
C TRP A 210 -17.78 -10.28 -11.14
N PRO A 211 -18.67 -11.20 -11.58
CA PRO A 211 -19.85 -10.83 -12.35
C PRO A 211 -20.92 -10.09 -11.53
N SER A 212 -20.86 -10.19 -10.20
CA SER A 212 -21.78 -9.53 -9.25
C SER A 212 -21.07 -9.26 -7.93
N TYR A 213 -21.49 -8.19 -7.22
CA TYR A 213 -20.99 -7.83 -5.89
C TYR A 213 -22.07 -8.06 -4.80
N ARG A 214 -22.96 -9.02 -5.03
CA ARG A 214 -23.96 -9.42 -4.03
C ARG A 214 -23.31 -10.29 -2.97
N LEU A 215 -23.83 -10.27 -1.75
CA LEU A 215 -23.28 -11.06 -0.62
C LEU A 215 -23.36 -12.56 -0.87
N GLU A 216 -24.38 -13.01 -1.60
CA GLU A 216 -24.59 -14.42 -1.97
C GLU A 216 -23.41 -14.99 -2.81
N GLU A 217 -22.57 -14.11 -3.38
CA GLU A 217 -21.35 -14.54 -4.06
C GLU A 217 -20.34 -15.18 -3.10
N LEU A 218 -20.34 -14.78 -1.82
CA LEU A 218 -19.48 -15.37 -0.80
C LEU A 218 -19.82 -16.84 -0.56
N GLU A 219 -21.11 -17.14 -0.42
CA GLU A 219 -21.62 -18.52 -0.26
C GLU A 219 -21.39 -19.34 -1.54
N ARG A 220 -21.76 -18.77 -2.71
CA ARG A 220 -21.59 -19.44 -4.01
C ARG A 220 -20.14 -19.84 -4.27
N ARG A 221 -19.18 -19.01 -3.83
CA ARG A 221 -17.75 -19.24 -3.96
C ARG A 221 -17.14 -19.99 -2.79
N ARG A 222 -17.96 -20.32 -1.77
CA ARG A 222 -17.54 -21.03 -0.55
C ARG A 222 -16.41 -20.32 0.18
N ILE A 223 -16.48 -18.99 0.26
CA ILE A 223 -15.47 -18.20 0.98
C ILE A 223 -15.84 -18.20 2.47
N PRO A 224 -14.98 -18.70 3.36
CA PRO A 224 -15.33 -18.93 4.76
C PRO A 224 -15.23 -17.64 5.60
N VAL A 225 -16.08 -16.66 5.30
CA VAL A 225 -16.16 -15.45 6.12
C VAL A 225 -16.90 -15.72 7.43
N ALA A 226 -16.65 -14.94 8.45
CA ALA A 226 -17.36 -15.01 9.72
C ALA A 226 -18.82 -14.58 9.53
N ALA A 227 -19.76 -15.46 9.91
CA ALA A 227 -21.19 -15.30 9.64
C ALA A 227 -21.82 -14.13 10.41
N GLU A 228 -21.31 -13.84 11.61
CA GLU A 228 -21.92 -12.88 12.55
C GLU A 228 -21.22 -11.51 12.55
N VAL A 229 -20.32 -11.26 11.61
CA VAL A 229 -19.72 -9.93 11.42
C VAL A 229 -20.69 -9.06 10.63
N ASN A 230 -21.16 -7.99 11.26
CA ASN A 230 -22.16 -7.07 10.71
C ASN A 230 -21.58 -5.67 10.56
N PRO A 231 -20.88 -5.36 9.46
CA PRO A 231 -20.29 -4.04 9.25
C PRO A 231 -21.34 -2.93 9.30
N GLY A 232 -21.07 -1.89 10.08
CA GLY A 232 -21.95 -0.74 10.19
C GLY A 232 -21.65 0.34 9.15
N ARG A 233 -22.60 1.28 8.93
CA ARG A 233 -22.35 2.48 8.16
C ARG A 233 -21.39 3.41 8.93
N HIS A 234 -20.45 4.01 8.21
CA HIS A 234 -19.61 5.04 8.79
C HIS A 234 -20.48 6.26 9.21
N ALA A 235 -20.27 6.78 10.43
CA ALA A 235 -21.15 7.81 10.99
C ALA A 235 -21.13 9.14 10.22
N THR A 236 -19.97 9.54 9.67
CA THR A 236 -19.78 10.87 9.06
C THR A 236 -19.35 10.82 7.59
N ARG A 237 -18.97 9.64 7.09
CA ARG A 237 -18.45 9.48 5.71
C ARG A 237 -19.19 8.36 5.00
N ASN A 238 -19.26 8.42 3.69
CA ASN A 238 -19.83 7.32 2.91
C ASN A 238 -18.92 6.09 2.99
N GLY A 239 -19.45 4.98 3.47
CA GLY A 239 -18.71 3.72 3.58
C GLY A 239 -19.21 2.82 4.71
N TRP A 240 -18.42 1.80 4.96
CA TRP A 240 -18.68 0.73 5.92
C TRP A 240 -17.51 0.60 6.89
N VAL A 241 -17.78 0.21 8.12
CA VAL A 241 -16.77 -0.03 9.14
C VAL A 241 -17.02 -1.34 9.87
N ALA A 242 -15.95 -2.06 10.19
CA ALA A 242 -15.96 -3.22 11.07
C ALA A 242 -15.10 -2.90 12.31
N ARG A 243 -15.76 -2.46 13.38
CA ARG A 243 -15.16 -2.17 14.69
C ARG A 243 -15.49 -3.30 15.66
N ALA A 244 -14.86 -3.35 16.83
CA ALA A 244 -15.05 -4.40 17.82
C ALA A 244 -16.51 -4.78 18.05
N PHE A 245 -17.42 -3.80 18.19
CA PHE A 245 -18.85 -4.02 18.43
C PHE A 245 -19.66 -4.52 17.22
N HIS A 246 -19.07 -4.60 16.03
CA HIS A 246 -19.68 -5.23 14.84
C HIS A 246 -19.38 -6.73 14.74
N PHE A 247 -18.58 -7.24 15.66
CA PHE A 247 -18.26 -8.65 15.78
C PHE A 247 -19.05 -9.25 16.95
N PRO A 248 -19.37 -10.56 16.93
CA PRO A 248 -20.05 -11.22 18.05
C PRO A 248 -19.17 -11.28 19.31
N ARG A 249 -17.86 -11.12 19.14
CA ARG A 249 -16.82 -11.03 20.18
C ARG A 249 -15.81 -9.98 19.77
N ASP A 250 -15.15 -9.37 20.75
CA ASP A 250 -14.08 -8.41 20.46
C ASP A 250 -12.89 -9.13 19.80
N PRO A 251 -12.57 -8.83 18.53
CA PRO A 251 -11.49 -9.48 17.81
C PRO A 251 -10.09 -9.10 18.33
N PHE A 252 -9.99 -7.99 19.06
CA PHE A 252 -8.72 -7.49 19.62
C PHE A 252 -8.42 -8.08 21.00
N ALA A 253 -9.45 -8.54 21.71
CA ALA A 253 -9.31 -9.22 23.01
C ALA A 253 -9.36 -10.75 22.90
N THR A 254 -9.90 -11.30 21.81
CA THR A 254 -10.00 -12.75 21.59
C THR A 254 -8.67 -13.27 21.06
N PRO A 255 -8.10 -14.34 21.65
CA PRO A 255 -6.90 -14.97 21.11
C PRO A 255 -7.11 -15.38 19.64
N ILE A 256 -6.16 -15.04 18.80
CA ILE A 256 -6.27 -15.16 17.34
C ILE A 256 -6.46 -16.61 16.87
N ASP A 257 -5.96 -17.58 17.65
CA ASP A 257 -6.05 -19.01 17.38
C ASP A 257 -7.24 -19.70 18.10
N ALA A 258 -8.05 -18.93 18.87
CA ALA A 258 -9.23 -19.48 19.51
C ALA A 258 -10.33 -19.79 18.47
N ARG A 259 -10.75 -21.05 18.39
CA ARG A 259 -11.83 -21.52 17.50
C ARG A 259 -13.20 -21.20 18.09
N VAL A 260 -13.64 -19.98 17.92
CA VAL A 260 -14.87 -19.43 18.51
C VAL A 260 -15.73 -18.64 17.49
N TRP A 261 -15.33 -18.63 16.22
CA TRP A 261 -15.99 -17.85 15.17
C TRP A 261 -16.79 -18.77 14.24
N ASN A 262 -18.10 -18.56 14.18
CA ASN A 262 -18.95 -19.25 13.21
C ASN A 262 -18.71 -18.65 11.81
N THR A 263 -18.57 -19.51 10.82
CA THR A 263 -18.44 -19.11 9.41
C THR A 263 -19.71 -19.45 8.63
N ILE A 264 -19.89 -18.79 7.49
CA ILE A 264 -21.13 -18.96 6.67
C ILE A 264 -21.31 -20.38 6.15
N ASP A 265 -20.28 -21.22 6.13
CA ASP A 265 -20.35 -22.65 5.81
C ASP A 265 -20.69 -23.54 7.02
N GLY A 266 -21.05 -22.93 8.15
CA GLY A 266 -21.48 -23.62 9.37
C GLY A 266 -20.35 -24.22 10.21
N GLN A 267 -19.08 -23.90 9.92
CA GLN A 267 -17.92 -24.38 10.69
C GLN A 267 -17.54 -23.39 11.78
N VAL A 268 -16.88 -23.88 12.82
CA VAL A 268 -16.27 -23.05 13.86
C VAL A 268 -14.76 -22.98 13.63
N ARG A 269 -14.24 -21.78 13.46
CA ARG A 269 -12.82 -21.52 13.13
C ARG A 269 -12.22 -20.47 14.06
N SER A 270 -10.90 -20.38 14.03
CA SER A 270 -10.16 -19.24 14.59
C SER A 270 -10.05 -18.10 13.60
N MET A 271 -9.68 -16.89 14.06
CA MET A 271 -9.42 -15.75 13.16
C MET A 271 -8.33 -16.09 12.15
N ARG A 272 -7.27 -16.76 12.61
CA ARG A 272 -6.13 -17.15 11.77
C ARG A 272 -6.55 -18.17 10.70
N GLU A 273 -7.35 -19.18 11.08
CA GLU A 273 -7.89 -20.15 10.13
C GLU A 273 -8.76 -19.47 9.05
N ILE A 274 -9.67 -18.58 9.45
CA ILE A 274 -10.50 -17.81 8.51
C ILE A 274 -9.61 -16.97 7.59
N ALA A 275 -8.65 -16.24 8.14
CA ALA A 275 -7.77 -15.38 7.36
C ALA A 275 -6.94 -16.17 6.33
N LEU A 276 -6.39 -17.33 6.75
CA LEU A 276 -5.64 -18.21 5.87
C LEU A 276 -6.51 -18.81 4.76
N GLU A 277 -7.70 -19.31 5.09
CA GLU A 277 -8.60 -19.90 4.12
C GLU A 277 -9.12 -18.86 3.13
N VAL A 278 -9.49 -17.66 3.59
CA VAL A 278 -9.84 -16.54 2.70
C VAL A 278 -8.67 -16.20 1.78
N ALA A 279 -7.45 -16.03 2.32
CA ALA A 279 -6.27 -15.75 1.49
C ALA A 279 -6.01 -16.86 0.46
N ASN A 280 -6.28 -18.13 0.81
CA ASN A 280 -6.17 -19.25 -0.11
C ASN A 280 -7.19 -19.17 -1.26
N CYS A 281 -8.42 -18.70 -1.02
CA CYS A 281 -9.41 -18.47 -2.08
C CYS A 281 -8.92 -17.44 -3.11
N PHE A 282 -8.07 -16.49 -2.70
CA PHE A 282 -7.52 -15.43 -3.55
C PHE A 282 -6.03 -15.60 -3.85
N ARG A 283 -5.48 -16.78 -3.60
CA ARG A 283 -4.03 -17.06 -3.67
C ARG A 283 -3.37 -16.62 -4.98
N ASP A 284 -3.98 -16.92 -6.11
CA ASP A 284 -3.42 -16.61 -7.43
C ASP A 284 -3.40 -15.10 -7.68
N SER A 285 -4.46 -14.38 -7.30
CA SER A 285 -4.51 -12.94 -7.39
C SER A 285 -3.50 -12.28 -6.44
N ILE A 286 -3.43 -12.72 -5.17
CA ILE A 286 -2.41 -12.25 -4.22
C ILE A 286 -1.01 -12.47 -4.79
N ARG A 287 -0.71 -13.67 -5.30
CA ARG A 287 0.59 -14.00 -5.89
C ARG A 287 0.92 -13.14 -7.12
N ARG A 288 -0.07 -12.83 -7.94
CA ARG A 288 0.09 -12.01 -9.15
C ARG A 288 0.56 -10.58 -8.82
N TRP A 289 -0.03 -9.97 -7.81
CA TRP A 289 0.20 -8.57 -7.47
C TRP A 289 1.32 -8.35 -6.45
N SER A 290 1.62 -9.36 -5.62
CA SER A 290 2.68 -9.29 -4.62
C SER A 290 4.04 -9.70 -5.20
N ASP A 291 5.10 -9.09 -4.70
CA ASP A 291 6.46 -9.61 -4.85
C ASP A 291 6.67 -10.85 -3.96
N PRO A 292 7.71 -11.66 -4.22
CA PRO A 292 7.94 -12.90 -3.47
C PRO A 292 8.17 -12.70 -1.97
N PHE A 293 8.71 -11.55 -1.55
CA PHE A 293 8.92 -11.24 -0.13
C PHE A 293 7.58 -10.96 0.56
N SER A 294 6.78 -10.00 0.05
CA SER A 294 5.46 -9.65 0.59
C SER A 294 4.55 -10.88 0.68
N TYR A 295 4.56 -11.73 -0.37
CA TYR A 295 3.80 -12.97 -0.40
C TYR A 295 4.21 -13.93 0.73
N ARG A 296 5.51 -14.16 0.92
CA ARG A 296 6.01 -15.06 1.97
C ARG A 296 5.72 -14.53 3.36
N VAL A 297 5.93 -13.23 3.61
CA VAL A 297 5.62 -12.63 4.91
C VAL A 297 4.13 -12.76 5.23
N LEU A 298 3.24 -12.48 4.26
CA LEU A 298 1.80 -12.65 4.43
C LEU A 298 1.46 -14.08 4.89
N PHE A 299 1.89 -15.09 4.14
CA PHE A 299 1.56 -16.47 4.47
C PHE A 299 2.26 -16.97 5.74
N ALA A 300 3.44 -16.43 6.09
CA ALA A 300 4.08 -16.74 7.38
C ALA A 300 3.24 -16.23 8.56
N VAL A 301 2.66 -15.03 8.47
CA VAL A 301 1.73 -14.48 9.47
C VAL A 301 0.44 -15.30 9.53
N LEU A 302 -0.16 -15.59 8.37
CA LEU A 302 -1.43 -16.33 8.29
C LEU A 302 -1.31 -17.80 8.74
N THR A 303 -0.12 -18.39 8.68
CA THR A 303 0.14 -19.77 9.15
C THR A 303 0.72 -19.83 10.57
N GLY A 304 0.91 -18.68 11.24
CA GLY A 304 1.50 -18.64 12.58
C GLY A 304 3.01 -18.92 12.62
N GLN A 305 3.69 -18.98 11.48
CA GLN A 305 5.16 -19.09 11.41
C GLN A 305 5.86 -17.79 11.83
N THR A 306 5.16 -16.68 11.70
CA THR A 306 5.52 -15.37 12.20
C THR A 306 4.33 -14.84 12.98
N PRO A 307 4.53 -14.22 14.16
CA PRO A 307 3.42 -13.63 14.90
C PRO A 307 2.67 -12.57 14.09
N SER A 308 1.35 -12.53 14.24
CA SER A 308 0.55 -11.35 13.95
C SER A 308 0.79 -10.29 15.02
N LEU A 309 0.54 -9.03 14.73
CA LEU A 309 0.53 -7.98 15.75
C LEU A 309 -0.53 -8.24 16.85
N LEU A 310 -1.58 -9.00 16.53
CA LEU A 310 -2.61 -9.42 17.48
C LEU A 310 -2.13 -10.52 18.46
N ASP A 311 -1.01 -11.22 18.16
CA ASP A 311 -0.39 -12.17 19.08
C ASP A 311 0.44 -11.48 20.17
N LEU A 312 0.82 -10.23 19.95
CA LEU A 312 1.62 -9.44 20.90
C LEU A 312 0.74 -8.95 22.06
N ASP A 313 1.31 -8.82 23.25
CA ASP A 313 0.57 -8.35 24.43
C ASP A 313 0.10 -6.92 24.29
N ASP A 314 0.86 -6.07 23.62
CA ASP A 314 0.54 -4.67 23.36
C ASP A 314 1.11 -4.20 22.01
N ARG A 315 0.73 -2.98 21.63
CA ARG A 315 1.25 -2.26 20.46
C ARG A 315 2.75 -1.99 20.65
N PRO A 316 3.60 -2.39 19.67
CA PRO A 316 5.04 -2.17 19.78
C PRO A 316 5.42 -0.67 19.84
N PRO A 317 6.53 -0.31 20.51
CA PRO A 317 6.98 1.08 20.62
C PRO A 317 7.22 1.79 19.28
N ALA A 318 7.48 1.04 18.20
CA ALA A 318 7.64 1.61 16.86
C ALA A 318 6.42 2.40 16.35
N TYR A 319 5.24 2.17 16.93
CA TYR A 319 4.05 2.97 16.62
C TYR A 319 4.13 4.38 17.20
N ASP A 320 4.90 4.59 18.26
CA ASP A 320 4.95 5.86 18.99
C ASP A 320 5.98 6.84 18.40
N ASP A 321 6.88 6.37 17.52
CA ASP A 321 7.90 7.22 16.89
C ASP A 321 8.25 6.74 15.48
N VAL A 322 7.32 6.96 14.56
CA VAL A 322 7.47 6.57 13.15
C VAL A 322 8.55 7.40 12.46
N GLY A 323 9.38 6.72 11.69
CA GLY A 323 10.50 7.33 10.96
C GLY A 323 11.83 7.22 11.68
N ASN A 324 11.86 7.33 13.01
CA ASN A 324 13.06 7.12 13.82
C ASN A 324 13.23 5.64 14.23
N ALA A 325 12.13 5.04 14.71
CA ALA A 325 12.10 3.66 15.17
C ALA A 325 11.76 2.63 14.08
N THR A 326 11.30 3.11 12.92
CA THR A 326 10.78 2.22 11.86
C THR A 326 11.91 1.58 11.07
N ARG A 327 12.20 0.33 11.37
CA ARG A 327 13.14 -0.50 10.60
C ARG A 327 12.44 -1.79 10.20
N TRP A 328 12.91 -2.41 9.11
CA TRP A 328 12.45 -3.74 8.74
C TRP A 328 12.68 -4.71 9.90
N GLY A 329 11.62 -5.44 10.30
CA GLY A 329 11.67 -6.36 11.42
C GLY A 329 11.82 -5.71 12.79
N SER A 330 11.59 -4.40 12.94
CA SER A 330 11.62 -3.74 14.24
C SER A 330 10.41 -4.08 15.10
N THR A 331 9.27 -4.33 14.47
CA THR A 331 7.99 -4.61 15.13
C THR A 331 7.87 -6.08 15.51
N ILE A 332 8.30 -6.97 14.61
CA ILE A 332 8.30 -8.42 14.80
C ILE A 332 9.73 -8.93 14.59
N PRO A 333 10.44 -9.33 15.65
CA PRO A 333 11.84 -9.76 15.57
C PRO A 333 12.08 -10.89 14.57
N GLU A 334 11.13 -11.79 14.40
CA GLU A 334 11.19 -12.91 13.46
C GLU A 334 11.36 -12.46 12.01
N LEU A 335 10.83 -11.28 11.66
CA LEU A 335 11.00 -10.69 10.34
C LEU A 335 12.44 -10.23 10.05
N ARG A 336 13.28 -10.04 11.07
CA ARG A 336 14.71 -9.76 10.88
C ARG A 336 15.41 -10.92 10.18
N ASN A 337 14.97 -12.15 10.44
CA ASN A 337 15.53 -13.34 9.78
C ASN A 337 15.18 -13.39 8.28
N PHE A 338 14.07 -12.78 7.84
CA PHE A 338 13.74 -12.63 6.42
C PHE A 338 14.61 -11.56 5.74
N ASN A 339 15.12 -10.59 6.51
CA ASN A 339 15.93 -9.48 6.01
C ASN A 339 17.44 -9.73 6.11
N GLY A 340 17.90 -10.48 7.13
CA GLY A 340 19.32 -10.79 7.34
C GLY A 340 19.97 -11.49 6.15
N ALA A 341 19.21 -12.28 5.40
CA ALA A 341 19.67 -12.89 4.15
C ALA A 341 19.99 -11.89 3.01
N MET A 342 19.63 -10.61 3.17
CA MET A 342 19.85 -9.56 2.17
C MET A 342 20.94 -8.55 2.57
N GLN A 343 21.37 -8.51 3.84
CA GLN A 343 22.34 -7.52 4.34
C GLN A 343 23.72 -8.09 4.68
N ASP A 344 23.83 -9.41 4.89
CA ASP A 344 25.09 -10.05 5.22
C ASP A 344 25.60 -10.92 4.06
N GLU A 345 26.28 -10.31 3.09
CA GLU A 345 27.13 -11.06 2.16
C GLU A 345 28.43 -11.55 2.84
N GLY A 346 28.62 -11.30 4.16
CA GLY A 346 29.80 -11.66 4.93
C GLY A 346 29.75 -13.00 5.65
N GLU A 347 28.59 -13.42 6.16
CA GLU A 347 28.46 -14.70 6.87
C GLU A 347 27.29 -15.53 6.31
N ARG A 348 27.61 -16.51 5.49
CA ARG A 348 26.62 -17.49 5.01
C ARG A 348 26.20 -18.38 6.18
N PRO A 349 24.89 -18.41 6.56
CA PRO A 349 24.42 -19.39 7.51
C PRO A 349 24.66 -20.80 6.97
N PRO A 350 24.95 -21.80 7.84
CA PRO A 350 25.24 -23.16 7.40
C PRO A 350 24.09 -23.67 6.53
N ARG A 351 24.44 -24.31 5.41
CA ARG A 351 23.52 -24.81 4.36
C ARG A 351 22.27 -25.53 4.85
N ARG A 352 22.32 -26.13 6.05
CA ARG A 352 21.17 -26.85 6.67
C ARG A 352 19.99 -25.94 7.04
N ARG A 353 20.24 -24.70 7.54
CA ARG A 353 19.15 -23.79 7.91
C ARG A 353 18.38 -23.25 6.70
N ARG A 354 19.04 -23.11 5.57
CA ARG A 354 18.40 -22.61 4.34
C ARG A 354 17.47 -23.66 3.71
N ALA A 355 17.85 -24.92 3.76
CA ALA A 355 17.01 -26.04 3.33
C ALA A 355 15.79 -26.22 4.22
N ASP A 356 15.94 -26.13 5.55
CA ASP A 356 14.84 -26.26 6.51
C ASP A 356 13.81 -25.13 6.38
N VAL A 357 14.23 -23.90 6.04
CA VAL A 357 13.32 -22.76 5.85
C VAL A 357 12.60 -22.87 4.50
N GLU A 358 13.29 -23.29 3.45
CA GLU A 358 12.66 -23.49 2.13
C GLU A 358 11.69 -24.69 2.15
N GLU A 359 11.99 -25.74 2.91
CA GLU A 359 11.11 -26.90 3.06
C GLU A 359 9.87 -26.60 3.91
N ARG A 360 9.99 -25.76 4.95
CA ARG A 360 8.85 -25.30 5.76
C ARG A 360 7.96 -24.28 5.06
N LEU A 361 8.49 -23.53 4.09
CA LEU A 361 7.76 -22.54 3.32
C LEU A 361 7.28 -23.09 1.97
N ALA A 362 7.60 -24.33 1.64
CA ALA A 362 7.07 -24.98 0.45
C ALA A 362 5.58 -25.29 0.65
N PRO A 363 4.72 -24.93 -0.32
CA PRO A 363 3.30 -25.22 -0.19
C PRO A 363 3.05 -26.73 -0.18
N PRO A 364 2.01 -27.21 0.53
CA PRO A 364 1.72 -28.65 0.74
C PRO A 364 1.26 -29.42 -0.52
N TRP A 365 1.36 -28.90 -1.73
CA TRP A 365 0.87 -29.50 -2.98
C TRP A 365 1.90 -30.35 -3.74
N ARG A 366 3.03 -30.77 -3.12
CA ARG A 366 3.87 -31.83 -3.72
C ARG A 366 3.26 -33.21 -3.49
N GLY A 367 2.23 -33.48 -4.24
CA GLY A 367 1.59 -34.79 -4.26
C GLY A 367 0.62 -34.91 -5.40
N GLU A 368 1.15 -34.99 -6.62
CA GLU A 368 0.58 -35.80 -7.69
C GLU A 368 1.54 -35.79 -8.86
N SER A 369 2.12 -36.98 -9.09
CA SER A 369 3.02 -37.26 -10.19
C SER A 369 2.25 -37.38 -11.49
N VAL A 370 2.46 -36.45 -12.42
CA VAL A 370 2.12 -36.68 -13.84
C VAL A 370 3.39 -36.82 -14.63
N GLY A 371 3.49 -37.98 -15.21
CA GLY A 371 4.33 -38.51 -16.28
C GLY A 371 5.61 -37.77 -16.69
N ARG A 372 6.75 -38.42 -16.44
CA ARG A 372 8.06 -38.14 -17.05
C ARG A 372 7.97 -38.18 -18.57
N ARG A 373 8.31 -37.06 -19.21
CA ARG A 373 8.96 -37.08 -20.53
C ARG A 373 10.41 -36.65 -20.35
N GLU A 374 11.30 -37.59 -20.56
CA GLU A 374 12.74 -37.38 -20.58
C GLU A 374 13.13 -36.51 -21.78
N HIS A 375 13.67 -35.32 -21.52
CA HIS A 375 14.53 -34.62 -22.45
C HIS A 375 15.97 -34.70 -21.93
N ARG A 376 16.77 -35.54 -22.63
CA ARG A 376 18.22 -35.59 -22.49
C ARG A 376 18.81 -34.21 -22.81
N LEU A 377 19.39 -33.56 -21.84
CA LEU A 377 20.30 -32.44 -22.04
C LEU A 377 21.74 -32.94 -21.93
N LEU A 378 22.50 -32.73 -23.01
CA LEU A 378 23.94 -33.01 -23.11
C LEU A 378 24.70 -32.12 -22.09
N PRO A 379 25.79 -32.61 -21.47
CA PRO A 379 26.55 -31.85 -20.51
C PRO A 379 27.42 -30.79 -21.21
N ALA A 380 27.23 -29.54 -20.86
CA ALA A 380 28.15 -28.47 -21.20
C ALA A 380 29.46 -28.62 -20.40
N ARG A 381 30.57 -28.70 -21.10
CA ARG A 381 31.93 -28.80 -20.60
C ARG A 381 32.29 -27.44 -19.92
N ILE A 382 32.39 -27.41 -18.59
CA ILE A 382 32.87 -26.26 -17.85
C ILE A 382 34.38 -26.31 -17.83
N GLU A 383 35.02 -25.46 -18.62
CA GLU A 383 36.46 -25.16 -18.46
C GLU A 383 36.71 -24.41 -17.17
N ARG A 384 37.49 -25.03 -16.29
CA ARG A 384 38.02 -24.35 -15.07
C ARG A 384 39.07 -23.31 -15.51
N ARG A 385 38.72 -22.05 -15.49
CA ARG A 385 39.69 -20.94 -15.54
C ARG A 385 40.19 -20.63 -14.13
N ASP A 386 41.51 -20.46 -14.02
CA ASP A 386 42.23 -20.17 -12.81
C ASP A 386 41.71 -18.93 -12.04
N ALA A 387 41.67 -19.07 -10.72
CA ALA A 387 41.04 -18.13 -9.77
C ALA A 387 41.97 -16.99 -9.28
N SER A 388 43.13 -16.73 -9.93
CA SER A 388 44.16 -15.84 -9.37
C SER A 388 44.23 -14.41 -9.93
N GLU A 389 43.41 -14.05 -10.93
CA GLU A 389 43.41 -12.67 -11.47
C GLU A 389 42.03 -12.09 -11.71
N ARG A 390 41.16 -12.11 -10.71
CA ARG A 390 39.97 -11.25 -10.76
C ARG A 390 40.29 -9.92 -10.10
N ARG A 391 40.76 -8.94 -10.90
CA ARG A 391 40.50 -7.53 -10.58
C ARG A 391 39.02 -7.47 -10.28
N ARG A 392 38.66 -6.94 -9.09
CA ARG A 392 37.29 -6.61 -8.73
C ARG A 392 36.78 -5.62 -9.77
N GLU A 393 36.12 -6.11 -10.81
CA GLU A 393 35.24 -5.26 -11.59
C GLU A 393 34.19 -4.72 -10.60
N PRO A 394 33.92 -3.41 -10.60
CA PRO A 394 32.81 -2.88 -9.82
C PRO A 394 31.59 -3.67 -10.21
N ALA A 395 30.89 -4.21 -9.20
CA ALA A 395 29.65 -4.96 -9.42
C ALA A 395 28.77 -4.13 -10.35
N PRO A 396 28.24 -4.72 -11.45
CA PRO A 396 27.36 -3.98 -12.35
C PRO A 396 26.27 -3.33 -11.50
N PRO A 397 25.95 -2.04 -11.74
CA PRO A 397 24.90 -1.38 -10.98
C PRO A 397 23.70 -2.30 -11.01
N LEU A 398 23.20 -2.67 -9.82
CA LEU A 398 22.03 -3.54 -9.66
C LEU A 398 20.99 -3.02 -10.64
N ALA A 399 20.72 -3.78 -11.70
CA ALA A 399 19.67 -3.44 -12.66
C ALA A 399 18.46 -3.08 -11.82
N PRO A 400 17.81 -1.92 -12.04
CA PRO A 400 16.74 -1.46 -11.18
C PRO A 400 15.67 -2.55 -11.17
N ARG A 401 15.66 -3.36 -10.11
CA ARG A 401 14.77 -4.54 -9.99
C ARG A 401 13.29 -4.14 -10.00
N LEU A 402 13.02 -2.84 -9.82
CA LEU A 402 11.70 -2.25 -9.91
C LEU A 402 11.81 -0.95 -10.70
N THR A 403 11.37 -0.96 -11.95
CA THR A 403 11.13 0.28 -12.69
C THR A 403 10.02 1.05 -11.99
N ARG A 404 10.25 2.33 -11.73
CA ARG A 404 9.19 3.20 -11.24
C ARG A 404 8.09 3.26 -12.28
N SER A 405 6.84 3.29 -11.83
CA SER A 405 5.70 3.41 -12.73
C SER A 405 5.75 4.74 -13.49
N ALA A 406 5.08 4.79 -14.63
CA ALA A 406 4.98 6.01 -15.42
C ALA A 406 4.26 7.11 -14.63
N TYR A 407 3.19 6.78 -13.91
CA TYR A 407 2.47 7.73 -13.05
C TYR A 407 3.37 8.31 -11.95
N GLU A 408 4.14 7.46 -11.26
CA GLU A 408 5.11 7.92 -10.25
C GLU A 408 6.15 8.88 -10.84
N ARG A 409 6.64 8.60 -12.06
CA ARG A 409 7.54 9.49 -12.78
C ARG A 409 6.90 10.85 -13.09
N VAL A 410 5.63 10.85 -13.56
CA VAL A 410 4.89 12.10 -13.80
C VAL A 410 4.82 12.95 -12.55
N PHE A 411 4.36 12.40 -11.43
CA PHE A 411 4.23 13.16 -10.19
C PHE A 411 5.57 13.70 -9.70
N ARG A 412 6.65 12.94 -9.84
CA ARG A 412 8.00 13.37 -9.49
C ARG A 412 8.50 14.51 -10.40
N GLN A 413 8.21 14.44 -11.70
CA GLN A 413 8.58 15.50 -12.64
C GLN A 413 7.77 16.78 -12.39
N LEU A 414 6.46 16.66 -12.14
CA LEU A 414 5.62 17.78 -11.76
C LEU A 414 6.14 18.47 -10.50
N SER A 415 6.47 17.69 -9.47
CA SER A 415 6.98 18.21 -8.18
C SER A 415 8.34 18.88 -8.31
N SER A 416 9.16 18.47 -9.28
CA SER A 416 10.44 19.13 -9.55
C SER A 416 10.30 20.45 -10.31
N GLY A 417 9.07 20.83 -10.69
CA GLY A 417 8.80 22.04 -11.49
C GLY A 417 9.25 21.92 -12.94
N LYS A 418 9.53 20.71 -13.44
CA LYS A 418 10.02 20.49 -14.80
C LYS A 418 8.97 20.89 -15.83
N ARG A 419 9.37 21.70 -16.81
CA ARG A 419 8.48 22.19 -17.86
C ARG A 419 8.16 21.10 -18.87
N LEU A 420 6.91 21.02 -19.31
CA LEU A 420 6.43 20.11 -20.35
C LEU A 420 6.31 20.86 -21.68
N GLN A 421 6.83 20.29 -22.76
CA GLN A 421 6.67 20.84 -24.09
C GLN A 421 5.62 20.06 -24.87
N ILE A 422 4.58 20.75 -25.35
CA ILE A 422 3.56 20.19 -26.22
C ILE A 422 3.52 21.03 -27.51
N GLY A 423 4.02 20.47 -28.60
CA GLY A 423 4.20 21.19 -29.85
C GLY A 423 5.15 22.39 -29.67
N ARG A 424 4.64 23.59 -29.89
CA ARG A 424 5.39 24.86 -29.70
C ARG A 424 5.17 25.50 -28.34
N GLU A 425 4.28 24.96 -27.52
CA GLU A 425 3.90 25.53 -26.23
C GLU A 425 4.78 24.90 -25.12
N VAL A 426 5.32 25.76 -24.26
CA VAL A 426 6.07 25.33 -23.05
C VAL A 426 5.20 25.58 -21.84
N LEU A 427 4.92 24.51 -21.10
CA LEU A 427 4.01 24.49 -19.98
C LEU A 427 4.78 24.29 -18.66
N THR A 428 4.56 25.17 -17.70
CA THR A 428 5.15 25.08 -16.35
C THR A 428 4.10 24.52 -15.39
N PRO A 429 4.36 23.43 -14.65
CA PRO A 429 3.41 22.88 -13.71
C PRO A 429 3.23 23.82 -12.51
N ILE A 430 1.98 24.06 -12.11
CA ILE A 430 1.63 24.92 -10.97
C ILE A 430 0.84 24.20 -9.88
N ALA A 431 0.07 23.14 -10.25
CA ALA A 431 -0.71 22.38 -9.29
C ALA A 431 -1.03 20.96 -9.81
N VAL A 432 -1.46 20.10 -8.89
CA VAL A 432 -2.00 18.77 -9.18
C VAL A 432 -3.39 18.67 -8.58
N ARG A 433 -4.37 18.14 -9.33
CA ARG A 433 -5.74 17.93 -8.86
C ARG A 433 -6.08 16.44 -8.86
N GLY A 434 -6.07 15.83 -7.66
CA GLY A 434 -6.38 14.42 -7.49
C GLY A 434 -5.42 13.50 -8.26
N TRP A 435 -5.97 12.38 -8.76
CA TRP A 435 -5.21 11.37 -9.51
C TRP A 435 -5.17 11.61 -11.03
N TYR A 436 -5.96 12.54 -11.54
CA TYR A 436 -6.26 12.60 -12.97
C TYR A 436 -5.69 13.81 -13.69
N HIS A 437 -5.48 14.93 -12.99
CA HIS A 437 -5.19 16.20 -13.64
C HIS A 437 -3.98 16.90 -13.04
N ALA A 438 -3.19 17.50 -13.92
CA ALA A 438 -2.17 18.49 -13.58
C ALA A 438 -2.53 19.83 -14.21
N ILE A 439 -2.26 20.92 -13.48
CA ILE A 439 -2.51 22.29 -13.92
C ILE A 439 -1.17 22.91 -14.25
N PHE A 440 -1.10 23.47 -15.43
CA PHE A 440 0.07 24.14 -15.97
C PHE A 440 -0.26 25.59 -16.31
N ILE A 441 0.78 26.41 -16.43
CA ILE A 441 0.71 27.75 -16.99
C ILE A 441 1.62 27.83 -18.21
N ASN A 442 1.13 28.45 -19.29
CA ASN A 442 1.95 28.67 -20.47
C ASN A 442 2.71 30.01 -20.39
N GLY A 443 3.54 30.32 -21.41
CA GLY A 443 4.33 31.53 -21.45
C GLY A 443 3.50 32.84 -21.53
N ARG A 444 2.17 32.75 -21.74
CA ARG A 444 1.24 33.91 -21.76
C ARG A 444 0.49 34.06 -20.40
N GLY A 445 0.77 33.22 -19.43
CA GLY A 445 0.06 33.21 -18.15
C GLY A 445 -1.31 32.52 -18.19
N GLU A 446 -1.64 31.79 -19.26
CA GLU A 446 -2.91 31.08 -19.40
C GLU A 446 -2.80 29.68 -18.74
N GLU A 447 -3.82 29.29 -17.99
CA GLU A 447 -3.90 27.96 -17.39
C GLU A 447 -4.23 26.88 -18.43
N ARG A 448 -3.54 25.75 -18.34
CA ARG A 448 -3.80 24.52 -19.09
C ARG A 448 -3.99 23.38 -18.12
N VAL A 449 -5.13 22.69 -18.20
CA VAL A 449 -5.39 21.49 -17.42
C VAL A 449 -5.22 20.28 -18.32
N LEU A 450 -4.28 19.40 -17.96
CA LEU A 450 -4.00 18.17 -18.68
C LEU A 450 -4.38 16.98 -17.81
N SER A 451 -4.87 15.91 -18.41
CA SER A 451 -4.95 14.63 -17.71
C SER A 451 -3.55 14.08 -17.46
N ILE A 452 -3.38 13.26 -16.42
CA ILE A 452 -2.09 12.58 -16.19
C ILE A 452 -1.73 11.67 -17.38
N ASP A 453 -2.72 11.11 -18.07
CA ASP A 453 -2.51 10.34 -19.30
C ASP A 453 -1.98 11.18 -20.45
N ASP A 454 -2.52 12.41 -20.65
CA ASP A 454 -1.99 13.33 -21.64
C ASP A 454 -0.56 13.74 -21.33
N VAL A 455 -0.25 13.96 -20.04
CA VAL A 455 1.12 14.24 -19.60
C VAL A 455 2.03 13.04 -19.89
N LEU A 456 1.56 11.81 -19.66
CA LEU A 456 2.31 10.59 -19.98
C LEU A 456 2.62 10.48 -21.49
N GLU A 457 1.66 10.77 -22.35
CA GLU A 457 1.86 10.73 -23.81
C GLU A 457 2.94 11.71 -24.27
N HIS A 458 3.06 12.83 -23.60
CA HIS A 458 4.03 13.89 -23.95
C HIS A 458 5.33 13.81 -23.13
N MET A 459 5.51 12.78 -22.28
CA MET A 459 6.70 12.63 -21.46
C MET A 459 8.02 12.51 -22.25
N SER A 460 7.98 12.08 -23.49
CA SER A 460 9.15 12.10 -24.37
C SER A 460 9.70 13.53 -24.61
N GLY A 461 8.86 14.55 -24.47
CA GLY A 461 9.25 15.96 -24.49
C GLY A 461 9.97 16.44 -23.22
N TRP A 462 10.03 15.61 -22.18
CA TRP A 462 10.75 15.91 -20.94
C TRP A 462 12.21 15.46 -21.00
N ARG A 463 12.85 15.65 -22.14
CA ARG A 463 14.28 15.39 -22.27
C ARG A 463 15.06 16.30 -21.32
N VAL A 464 16.04 15.70 -20.66
CA VAL A 464 17.03 16.31 -19.73
C VAL A 464 17.77 17.44 -20.40
#